data_31ad00b2bc9b4d8e8c0c77dde7ca7f37
#
_entry.id   31ad00b2bc9b4d8e8c0c77dde7ca7f37
#
_cell.length_a   1.000
_cell.length_b   1.000
_cell.length_c   1.000
_cell.angle_alpha   90.00
_cell.angle_beta   90.00
_cell.angle_gamma   90.00
#
_symmetry.space_group_name_H-M   'P 1'
#
loop_
_entity.id
_entity.type
_entity.pdbx_description
1 polymer ?
#
loop_
_entity_poly.entity_id
_entity_poly.type
_entity_poly.pdbx_seq_one_letter_code
_entity_poly.pdbx_strand_id
1 'polypeptide(L)'
;MVNMRPFTAFEQKNLKFLVNHNVKFTQVEITSTGLGKGILDSTAPMRAFFLENNIHNYENQLQGQEYKQIKTACILTDSTQFFTKASFYRPNTKKGDPRMWIYGLGSYTEGNDIHVLFWYEATLYSINITHIDIEKCYNSAIITPMQEVLKAINQEGNSVSEELLGRFRAVKDQWFESEVTADNGIGRTIESFLGISMNSDKTPDYKGIELKSHREKRSSKKNVLFTQTPDWDVSKLKSGREIVEKYGYLNENGVKTYQNTVQCAPPNSQLLFLNVNQIDELLELQAKRKKIEDVAAWRLMKLHQRLQIKHHETFWIEVENKQNDGKEYFRYKQIEHTKNPNVGQFDILLEQNIITVDLLLCRPSGHGDTYSFKIKKKGMPLLFPESTVYQI
;
A
#
# COMPACT_ATOMS: atom_id res chain seq x y z
N MET A 1 -18.74 2.10 11.98
CA MET A 1 -18.43 1.30 10.75
C MET A 1 -18.61 -0.17 11.10
N VAL A 2 -19.23 -0.94 10.24
CA VAL A 2 -19.30 -2.40 10.44
C VAL A 2 -17.93 -2.93 10.02
N ASN A 3 -17.12 -3.38 11.00
CA ASN A 3 -15.89 -4.07 10.68
C ASN A 3 -16.27 -5.39 10.00
N MET A 4 -15.63 -5.67 8.87
CA MET A 4 -15.77 -6.94 8.18
C MET A 4 -15.44 -8.08 9.16
N ARG A 5 -16.22 -9.17 9.12
CA ARG A 5 -15.95 -10.35 9.96
C ARG A 5 -14.56 -10.93 9.65
N PRO A 6 -13.94 -11.66 10.59
CA PRO A 6 -12.71 -12.38 10.31
C PRO A 6 -12.89 -13.39 9.16
N PHE A 7 -11.86 -13.50 8.32
CA PHE A 7 -11.83 -14.49 7.25
C PHE A 7 -11.67 -15.91 7.80
N THR A 8 -12.38 -16.84 7.21
CA THR A 8 -12.16 -18.28 7.41
C THR A 8 -10.81 -18.71 6.80
N ALA A 9 -10.31 -19.90 7.18
CA ALA A 9 -9.10 -20.47 6.58
C ALA A 9 -9.27 -20.66 5.05
N PHE A 10 -10.48 -21.01 4.60
CA PHE A 10 -10.80 -21.18 3.19
C PHE A 10 -10.74 -19.85 2.42
N GLU A 11 -11.34 -18.80 2.96
CA GLU A 11 -11.28 -17.45 2.37
C GLU A 11 -9.84 -16.92 2.33
N GLN A 12 -9.06 -17.15 3.40
CA GLN A 12 -7.64 -16.78 3.43
C GLN A 12 -6.83 -17.50 2.35
N LYS A 13 -7.09 -18.80 2.11
CA LYS A 13 -6.51 -19.57 1.02
C LYS A 13 -6.81 -18.92 -0.33
N ASN A 14 -8.07 -18.57 -0.59
CA ASN A 14 -8.49 -17.91 -1.82
C ASN A 14 -7.82 -16.53 -2.00
N LEU A 15 -7.79 -15.71 -0.96
CA LEU A 15 -7.12 -14.40 -1.00
C LEU A 15 -5.63 -14.56 -1.32
N LYS A 16 -4.95 -15.50 -0.65
CA LYS A 16 -3.56 -15.81 -0.91
C LYS A 16 -3.33 -16.25 -2.36
N PHE A 17 -4.20 -17.11 -2.88
CA PHE A 17 -4.11 -17.57 -4.26
C PHE A 17 -4.20 -16.40 -5.26
N LEU A 18 -5.18 -15.48 -5.09
CA LEU A 18 -5.34 -14.32 -5.95
C LEU A 18 -4.12 -13.39 -5.91
N VAL A 19 -3.57 -13.14 -4.71
CA VAL A 19 -2.33 -12.37 -4.54
C VAL A 19 -1.20 -12.98 -5.35
N ASN A 20 -1.00 -14.29 -5.25
CA ASN A 20 0.09 -14.99 -5.95
C ASN A 20 -0.08 -15.03 -7.47
N HIS A 21 -1.28 -14.73 -7.95
CA HIS A 21 -1.59 -14.67 -9.37
C HIS A 21 -1.79 -13.24 -9.89
N ASN A 22 -1.14 -12.26 -9.24
CA ASN A 22 -1.08 -10.85 -9.66
C ASN A 22 -2.45 -10.13 -9.71
N VAL A 23 -3.48 -10.70 -9.08
CA VAL A 23 -4.81 -10.06 -9.06
C VAL A 23 -4.82 -8.94 -8.02
N LYS A 24 -5.05 -7.72 -8.48
CA LYS A 24 -5.29 -6.55 -7.62
C LYS A 24 -6.76 -6.50 -7.25
N PHE A 25 -7.10 -6.53 -5.97
CA PHE A 25 -8.50 -6.60 -5.54
C PHE A 25 -8.77 -5.82 -4.24
N THR A 26 -10.03 -5.55 -4.00
CA THR A 26 -10.58 -5.18 -2.69
C THR A 26 -11.60 -6.21 -2.24
N GLN A 27 -11.88 -6.26 -0.94
CA GLN A 27 -12.86 -7.18 -0.37
C GLN A 27 -14.11 -6.43 0.10
N VAL A 28 -15.24 -7.11 0.06
CA VAL A 28 -16.50 -6.63 0.60
C VAL A 28 -17.28 -7.75 1.26
N GLU A 29 -17.77 -7.52 2.48
CA GLU A 29 -18.74 -8.39 3.13
C GLU A 29 -20.15 -8.02 2.70
N ILE A 30 -20.92 -9.02 2.27
CA ILE A 30 -22.31 -8.84 1.89
C ILE A 30 -23.19 -8.97 3.13
N THR A 31 -23.48 -7.85 3.79
CA THR A 31 -24.36 -7.91 4.96
C THR A 31 -25.78 -8.28 4.57
N SER A 32 -26.48 -9.04 5.43
CA SER A 32 -27.88 -9.44 5.18
C SER A 32 -28.79 -8.23 4.95
N THR A 33 -28.56 -7.14 5.66
CA THR A 33 -29.31 -5.87 5.46
C THR A 33 -28.99 -5.23 4.11
N GLY A 34 -27.70 -5.22 3.72
CA GLY A 34 -27.24 -4.69 2.45
C GLY A 34 -27.78 -5.48 1.28
N LEU A 35 -27.75 -6.82 1.38
CA LEU A 35 -28.30 -7.73 0.40
C LEU A 35 -29.79 -7.49 0.18
N GLY A 36 -30.58 -7.46 1.26
CA GLY A 36 -32.04 -7.24 1.17
C GLY A 36 -32.43 -5.86 0.61
N LYS A 37 -31.55 -4.86 0.69
CA LYS A 37 -31.78 -3.52 0.14
C LYS A 37 -31.11 -3.26 -1.20
N GLY A 38 -30.29 -4.17 -1.70
CA GLY A 38 -29.47 -3.96 -2.90
C GLY A 38 -28.45 -2.83 -2.72
N ILE A 39 -27.75 -2.81 -1.58
CA ILE A 39 -26.81 -1.74 -1.20
C ILE A 39 -25.55 -2.36 -0.62
N LEU A 40 -24.40 -1.94 -1.10
CA LEU A 40 -23.10 -2.16 -0.47
C LEU A 40 -22.51 -0.80 -0.08
N ASP A 41 -22.20 -0.63 1.18
CA ASP A 41 -21.48 0.54 1.64
C ASP A 41 -20.02 0.47 1.14
N SER A 42 -19.59 1.50 0.42
CA SER A 42 -18.21 1.55 -0.10
C SER A 42 -17.26 1.92 1.03
N THR A 43 -16.67 0.89 1.63
CA THR A 43 -15.70 1.04 2.73
C THR A 43 -14.46 1.84 2.28
N ALA A 44 -13.67 2.30 3.23
CA ALA A 44 -12.46 3.07 2.92
C ALA A 44 -11.49 2.32 1.97
N PRO A 45 -11.18 1.02 2.19
CA PRO A 45 -10.35 0.25 1.25
C PRO A 45 -10.97 0.13 -0.14
N MET A 46 -12.28 -0.05 -0.24
CA MET A 46 -12.97 -0.10 -1.54
C MET A 46 -12.86 1.23 -2.28
N ARG A 47 -13.09 2.36 -1.60
CA ARG A 47 -12.98 3.69 -2.23
C ARG A 47 -11.56 3.96 -2.73
N ALA A 48 -10.55 3.55 -1.94
CA ALA A 48 -9.16 3.63 -2.34
C ALA A 48 -8.90 2.82 -3.62
N PHE A 49 -9.31 1.56 -3.62
CA PHE A 49 -9.17 0.68 -4.76
C PHE A 49 -9.84 1.24 -6.02
N PHE A 50 -11.05 1.80 -5.90
CA PHE A 50 -11.75 2.38 -7.04
C PHE A 50 -11.07 3.63 -7.59
N LEU A 51 -10.52 4.46 -6.70
CA LEU A 51 -9.77 5.65 -7.10
C LEU A 51 -8.46 5.28 -7.81
N GLU A 52 -7.67 4.37 -7.24
CA GLU A 52 -6.38 3.92 -7.76
C GLU A 52 -6.47 3.29 -9.16
N ASN A 53 -7.55 2.53 -9.39
CA ASN A 53 -7.78 1.87 -10.68
C ASN A 53 -8.60 2.72 -11.65
N ASN A 54 -8.81 4.01 -11.37
CA ASN A 54 -9.60 4.95 -12.17
C ASN A 54 -11.03 4.45 -12.46
N ILE A 55 -11.60 3.66 -11.55
CA ILE A 55 -12.96 3.13 -11.67
C ILE A 55 -13.96 4.21 -11.28
N HIS A 56 -13.79 4.79 -10.09
CA HIS A 56 -14.69 5.79 -9.54
C HIS A 56 -14.02 6.65 -8.45
N ASN A 57 -14.36 7.95 -8.42
CA ASN A 57 -13.92 8.87 -7.37
C ASN A 57 -15.14 9.43 -6.62
N TYR A 58 -15.39 8.93 -5.42
CA TYR A 58 -16.48 9.41 -4.56
C TYR A 58 -16.26 10.81 -3.98
N GLU A 59 -15.01 11.28 -3.87
CA GLU A 59 -14.73 12.62 -3.33
C GLU A 59 -15.27 13.72 -4.25
N ASN A 60 -15.24 13.45 -5.55
CA ASN A 60 -15.75 14.38 -6.58
C ASN A 60 -17.21 14.13 -6.95
N GLN A 61 -17.87 13.12 -6.35
CA GLN A 61 -19.25 12.78 -6.67
C GLN A 61 -20.23 13.54 -5.78
N LEU A 62 -21.13 14.27 -6.40
CA LEU A 62 -22.26 14.91 -5.71
C LEU A 62 -23.29 13.86 -5.24
N GLN A 63 -24.12 14.24 -4.27
CA GLN A 63 -25.23 13.40 -3.80
C GLN A 63 -26.40 13.49 -4.76
N GLY A 64 -27.15 12.39 -4.93
CA GLY A 64 -28.34 12.33 -5.74
C GLY A 64 -28.28 11.22 -6.79
N GLN A 65 -29.47 10.83 -7.26
CA GLN A 65 -29.60 9.77 -8.28
C GLN A 65 -29.06 10.23 -9.65
N GLU A 66 -29.13 11.50 -9.94
CA GLU A 66 -28.64 12.15 -11.15
C GLU A 66 -27.11 12.06 -11.29
N TYR A 67 -26.40 11.91 -10.20
CA TYR A 67 -24.92 11.77 -10.16
C TYR A 67 -24.45 10.31 -10.09
N LYS A 68 -25.39 9.35 -10.13
CA LYS A 68 -25.08 7.93 -10.16
C LYS A 68 -24.25 7.60 -11.39
N GLN A 69 -23.13 6.90 -11.18
CA GLN A 69 -22.30 6.38 -12.26
C GLN A 69 -22.51 4.89 -12.42
N ILE A 70 -22.47 4.44 -13.66
CA ILE A 70 -22.64 3.03 -14.03
C ILE A 70 -21.37 2.57 -14.74
N LYS A 71 -20.87 1.40 -14.34
CA LYS A 71 -19.74 0.72 -14.97
C LYS A 71 -20.14 -0.69 -15.36
N THR A 72 -19.45 -1.26 -16.35
CA THR A 72 -19.57 -2.67 -16.69
C THR A 72 -19.11 -3.51 -15.50
N ALA A 73 -19.84 -4.57 -15.20
CA ALA A 73 -19.47 -5.53 -14.17
C ALA A 73 -19.70 -6.96 -14.66
N CYS A 74 -19.02 -7.90 -14.02
CA CYS A 74 -19.15 -9.32 -14.28
C CYS A 74 -19.09 -10.09 -12.97
N ILE A 75 -20.05 -10.98 -12.75
CA ILE A 75 -20.02 -11.93 -11.62
C ILE A 75 -19.45 -13.23 -12.17
N LEU A 76 -18.33 -13.66 -11.60
CA LEU A 76 -17.69 -14.93 -11.94
C LEU A 76 -18.11 -15.99 -10.92
N THR A 77 -18.56 -17.14 -11.43
CA THR A 77 -18.82 -18.35 -10.66
C THR A 77 -17.71 -19.38 -10.94
N ASP A 78 -17.80 -20.54 -10.33
CA ASP A 78 -16.90 -21.67 -10.58
C ASP A 78 -16.91 -22.16 -12.04
N SER A 79 -18.02 -21.96 -12.75
CA SER A 79 -18.25 -22.52 -14.08
C SER A 79 -18.72 -21.51 -15.14
N THR A 80 -19.29 -20.38 -14.72
CA THR A 80 -19.91 -19.41 -15.63
C THR A 80 -19.56 -17.97 -15.27
N GLN A 81 -19.99 -17.06 -16.14
CA GLN A 81 -19.91 -15.62 -15.90
C GLN A 81 -21.27 -14.96 -16.22
N PHE A 82 -21.55 -13.89 -15.48
CA PHE A 82 -22.74 -13.09 -15.67
C PHE A 82 -22.37 -11.62 -15.85
N PHE A 83 -22.38 -11.16 -17.10
CA PHE A 83 -22.14 -9.74 -17.40
C PHE A 83 -23.35 -8.90 -16.98
N THR A 84 -23.05 -7.81 -16.28
CA THR A 84 -24.02 -6.91 -15.69
C THR A 84 -23.45 -5.50 -15.56
N LYS A 85 -23.99 -4.72 -14.64
CA LYS A 85 -23.57 -3.36 -14.34
C LYS A 85 -23.33 -3.20 -12.84
N ALA A 86 -22.38 -2.34 -12.49
CA ALA A 86 -22.21 -1.83 -11.14
C ALA A 86 -22.59 -0.35 -11.08
N SER A 87 -23.33 0.03 -10.07
CA SER A 87 -23.69 1.43 -9.81
C SER A 87 -22.88 1.97 -8.64
N PHE A 88 -22.42 3.22 -8.77
CA PHE A 88 -21.67 3.97 -7.76
C PHE A 88 -22.45 5.26 -7.49
N TYR A 89 -22.79 5.51 -6.23
CA TYR A 89 -23.61 6.66 -5.90
C TYR A 89 -23.45 7.11 -4.46
N ARG A 90 -23.82 8.36 -4.21
CA ARG A 90 -23.99 8.92 -2.88
C ARG A 90 -25.46 9.29 -2.70
N PRO A 91 -26.17 8.68 -1.74
CA PRO A 91 -27.59 8.97 -1.54
C PRO A 91 -27.79 10.42 -1.04
N ASN A 92 -28.94 10.99 -1.37
CA ASN A 92 -29.34 12.32 -0.87
C ASN A 92 -29.81 12.21 0.58
N THR A 93 -28.86 12.02 1.49
CA THR A 93 -29.07 11.91 2.94
C THR A 93 -28.10 12.83 3.67
N LYS A 94 -28.33 13.10 4.97
CA LYS A 94 -27.48 14.01 5.77
C LYS A 94 -25.98 13.74 5.65
N LYS A 95 -25.59 12.45 5.57
CA LYS A 95 -24.15 12.05 5.44
C LYS A 95 -23.72 11.81 4.00
N GLY A 96 -24.63 11.33 3.14
CA GLY A 96 -24.32 11.00 1.76
C GLY A 96 -23.24 9.91 1.62
N ASP A 97 -23.30 8.87 2.47
CA ASP A 97 -22.28 7.85 2.54
C ASP A 97 -22.09 7.16 1.17
N PRO A 98 -20.85 6.97 0.70
CA PRO A 98 -20.55 6.31 -0.55
C PRO A 98 -21.11 4.89 -0.62
N ARG A 99 -21.78 4.54 -1.72
CA ARG A 99 -22.44 3.25 -1.92
C ARG A 99 -22.22 2.73 -3.32
N MET A 100 -22.30 1.41 -3.45
CA MET A 100 -22.33 0.73 -4.73
C MET A 100 -23.33 -0.42 -4.71
N TRP A 101 -23.64 -0.94 -5.90
CA TRP A 101 -24.38 -2.18 -6.06
C TRP A 101 -24.04 -2.83 -7.41
N ILE A 102 -23.85 -4.14 -7.42
CA ILE A 102 -23.72 -4.95 -8.64
C ILE A 102 -25.09 -5.57 -8.91
N TYR A 103 -25.68 -5.25 -10.05
CA TYR A 103 -27.01 -5.75 -10.39
C TYR A 103 -26.99 -7.28 -10.55
N GLY A 104 -27.99 -7.95 -9.97
CA GLY A 104 -28.08 -9.41 -9.99
C GLY A 104 -27.20 -10.13 -8.97
N LEU A 105 -26.38 -9.44 -8.19
CA LEU A 105 -25.49 -10.05 -7.20
C LEU A 105 -26.22 -10.97 -6.22
N GLY A 106 -27.45 -10.63 -5.83
CA GLY A 106 -28.25 -11.41 -4.89
C GLY A 106 -28.55 -12.85 -5.30
N SER A 107 -28.43 -13.18 -6.59
CA SER A 107 -28.56 -14.56 -7.07
C SER A 107 -27.30 -15.42 -6.87
N TYR A 108 -26.18 -14.82 -6.45
CA TYR A 108 -24.86 -15.44 -6.34
C TYR A 108 -24.23 -15.30 -4.97
N THR A 109 -25.01 -14.86 -3.97
CA THR A 109 -24.47 -14.55 -2.63
C THR A 109 -25.53 -14.71 -1.55
N GLU A 110 -25.06 -14.99 -0.36
CA GLU A 110 -25.85 -14.99 0.87
C GLU A 110 -25.36 -13.90 1.83
N GLY A 111 -26.12 -13.67 2.90
CA GLY A 111 -25.69 -12.75 3.96
C GLY A 111 -24.44 -13.26 4.67
N ASN A 112 -23.47 -12.37 4.89
CA ASN A 112 -22.14 -12.60 5.44
C ASN A 112 -21.13 -13.26 4.50
N ASP A 113 -21.46 -13.46 3.22
CA ASP A 113 -20.45 -13.86 2.24
C ASP A 113 -19.43 -12.74 2.02
N ILE A 114 -18.21 -13.16 1.73
CA ILE A 114 -17.14 -12.27 1.32
C ILE A 114 -16.93 -12.36 -0.19
N HIS A 115 -17.00 -11.22 -0.83
CA HIS A 115 -16.64 -11.09 -2.24
C HIS A 115 -15.32 -10.36 -2.39
N VAL A 116 -14.53 -10.77 -3.38
CA VAL A 116 -13.44 -9.95 -3.92
C VAL A 116 -13.93 -9.22 -5.16
N LEU A 117 -13.53 -7.94 -5.26
CA LEU A 117 -13.78 -7.11 -6.42
C LEU A 117 -12.45 -6.75 -7.05
N PHE A 118 -12.29 -6.98 -8.35
CA PHE A 118 -11.10 -6.63 -9.09
C PHE A 118 -11.43 -6.00 -10.45
N TRP A 119 -10.51 -5.25 -11.00
CA TRP A 119 -10.70 -4.51 -12.25
C TRP A 119 -9.79 -5.04 -13.33
N TYR A 120 -10.36 -5.45 -14.44
CA TYR A 120 -9.62 -5.91 -15.60
C TYR A 120 -10.38 -5.57 -16.89
N GLU A 121 -9.67 -5.06 -17.92
CA GLU A 121 -10.24 -4.69 -19.22
C GLU A 121 -11.55 -3.88 -19.12
N ALA A 122 -11.51 -2.77 -18.35
CA ALA A 122 -12.65 -1.88 -18.13
C ALA A 122 -13.91 -2.55 -17.54
N THR A 123 -13.77 -3.70 -16.87
CA THR A 123 -14.84 -4.45 -16.24
C THR A 123 -14.54 -4.67 -14.75
N LEU A 124 -15.54 -4.44 -13.89
CA LEU A 124 -15.49 -4.78 -12.47
C LEU A 124 -15.95 -6.22 -12.27
N TYR A 125 -15.02 -7.08 -11.94
CA TYR A 125 -15.30 -8.49 -11.63
C TYR A 125 -15.61 -8.69 -10.16
N SER A 126 -16.47 -9.65 -9.86
CA SER A 126 -16.84 -10.09 -8.51
C SER A 126 -16.76 -11.60 -8.39
N ILE A 127 -16.05 -12.11 -7.38
CA ILE A 127 -16.00 -13.55 -7.04
C ILE A 127 -16.40 -13.73 -5.58
N ASN A 128 -17.29 -14.66 -5.30
CA ASN A 128 -17.65 -15.09 -3.96
C ASN A 128 -16.58 -16.04 -3.41
N ILE A 129 -15.69 -15.55 -2.55
CA ILE A 129 -14.59 -16.35 -2.00
C ILE A 129 -14.99 -17.21 -0.80
N THR A 130 -16.23 -17.04 -0.29
CA THR A 130 -16.76 -17.88 0.78
C THR A 130 -17.15 -19.26 0.28
N HIS A 131 -17.63 -19.37 -0.96
CA HIS A 131 -18.17 -20.62 -1.52
C HIS A 131 -17.35 -21.20 -2.68
N ILE A 132 -16.53 -20.40 -3.36
CA ILE A 132 -15.78 -20.83 -4.54
C ILE A 132 -14.33 -21.15 -4.16
N ASP A 133 -13.83 -22.33 -4.49
CA ASP A 133 -12.41 -22.69 -4.43
C ASP A 133 -11.71 -22.20 -5.70
N ILE A 134 -11.12 -21.02 -5.63
CA ILE A 134 -10.49 -20.34 -6.77
C ILE A 134 -9.31 -21.15 -7.31
N GLU A 135 -8.49 -21.73 -6.44
CA GLU A 135 -7.36 -22.56 -6.86
C GLU A 135 -7.80 -23.80 -7.64
N LYS A 136 -8.85 -24.45 -7.18
CA LYS A 136 -9.44 -25.60 -7.87
C LYS A 136 -10.00 -25.21 -9.25
N CYS A 137 -10.71 -24.08 -9.33
CA CYS A 137 -11.20 -23.55 -10.61
C CYS A 137 -10.07 -23.19 -11.57
N TYR A 138 -9.04 -22.53 -11.08
CA TYR A 138 -7.89 -22.12 -11.88
C TYR A 138 -7.10 -23.31 -12.45
N ASN A 139 -6.96 -24.39 -11.68
CA ASN A 139 -6.24 -25.60 -12.07
C ASN A 139 -7.12 -26.67 -12.74
N SER A 140 -8.39 -26.36 -12.98
CA SER A 140 -9.32 -27.28 -13.65
C SER A 140 -8.89 -27.57 -15.07
N ALA A 141 -9.09 -28.81 -15.51
CA ALA A 141 -8.91 -29.19 -16.91
C ALA A 141 -9.99 -28.59 -17.84
N ILE A 142 -11.15 -28.23 -17.26
CA ILE A 142 -12.24 -27.56 -17.99
C ILE A 142 -11.97 -26.06 -17.93
N ILE A 143 -11.80 -25.45 -19.08
CA ILE A 143 -11.60 -24.01 -19.19
C ILE A 143 -12.88 -23.28 -18.80
N THR A 144 -12.79 -22.39 -17.82
CA THR A 144 -13.90 -21.56 -17.36
C THR A 144 -13.57 -20.08 -17.57
N PRO A 145 -14.58 -19.19 -17.66
CA PRO A 145 -14.34 -17.75 -17.77
C PRO A 145 -13.47 -17.19 -16.64
N MET A 146 -13.64 -17.69 -15.42
CA MET A 146 -12.79 -17.31 -14.29
C MET A 146 -11.32 -17.68 -14.54
N GLN A 147 -11.08 -18.89 -15.03
CA GLN A 147 -9.72 -19.36 -15.34
C GLN A 147 -9.07 -18.51 -16.43
N GLU A 148 -9.80 -18.16 -17.49
CA GLU A 148 -9.30 -17.33 -18.58
C GLU A 148 -8.88 -15.95 -18.08
N VAL A 149 -9.75 -15.26 -17.35
CA VAL A 149 -9.49 -13.92 -16.81
C VAL A 149 -8.31 -13.93 -15.84
N LEU A 150 -8.29 -14.87 -14.88
CA LEU A 150 -7.19 -14.94 -13.90
C LEU A 150 -5.85 -15.32 -14.54
N LYS A 151 -5.85 -16.19 -15.57
CA LYS A 151 -4.62 -16.53 -16.31
C LYS A 151 -4.10 -15.34 -17.12
N ALA A 152 -4.99 -14.58 -17.76
CA ALA A 152 -4.59 -13.37 -18.49
C ALA A 152 -3.94 -12.34 -17.57
N ILE A 153 -4.58 -12.02 -16.44
CA ILE A 153 -4.02 -11.11 -15.41
C ILE A 153 -2.65 -11.60 -14.92
N ASN A 154 -2.54 -12.89 -14.61
CA ASN A 154 -1.30 -13.46 -14.10
C ASN A 154 -0.17 -13.40 -15.15
N GLN A 155 -0.48 -13.66 -16.40
CA GLN A 155 0.47 -13.59 -17.50
C GLN A 155 0.99 -12.17 -17.73
N GLU A 156 0.09 -11.16 -17.72
CA GLU A 156 0.47 -9.75 -17.85
C GLU A 156 1.37 -9.29 -16.69
N GLY A 157 1.01 -9.60 -15.45
CA GLY A 157 1.80 -9.24 -14.27
C GLY A 157 3.19 -9.89 -14.26
N ASN A 158 3.27 -11.16 -14.62
CA ASN A 158 4.55 -11.87 -14.68
C ASN A 158 5.44 -11.35 -15.83
N SER A 159 4.87 -10.90 -16.93
CA SER A 159 5.63 -10.36 -18.06
C SER A 159 6.45 -9.13 -17.68
N VAL A 160 5.88 -8.20 -16.89
CA VAL A 160 6.59 -6.98 -16.46
C VAL A 160 7.70 -7.30 -15.46
N SER A 161 7.45 -8.16 -14.47
CA SER A 161 8.47 -8.54 -13.49
C SER A 161 9.59 -9.37 -14.12
N GLU A 162 9.28 -10.27 -15.05
CA GLU A 162 10.31 -11.02 -15.78
C GLU A 162 11.14 -10.13 -16.73
N GLU A 163 10.51 -9.17 -17.40
CA GLU A 163 11.22 -8.14 -18.18
C GLU A 163 12.24 -7.40 -17.31
N LEU A 164 11.80 -6.93 -16.14
CA LEU A 164 12.64 -6.19 -15.22
C LEU A 164 13.80 -7.06 -14.66
N LEU A 165 13.49 -8.29 -14.25
CA LEU A 165 14.51 -9.26 -13.82
C LEU A 165 15.51 -9.57 -14.93
N GLY A 166 15.04 -9.72 -16.17
CA GLY A 166 15.88 -9.92 -17.34
C GLY A 166 16.89 -8.79 -17.53
N ARG A 167 16.47 -7.53 -17.35
CA ARG A 167 17.38 -6.37 -17.39
C ARG A 167 18.46 -6.45 -16.32
N PHE A 168 18.13 -6.76 -15.08
CA PHE A 168 19.13 -6.91 -14.01
C PHE A 168 20.07 -8.08 -14.25
N ARG A 169 19.57 -9.24 -14.72
CA ARG A 169 20.38 -10.40 -15.06
C ARG A 169 21.38 -10.15 -16.19
N ALA A 170 20.98 -9.33 -17.16
CA ALA A 170 21.86 -8.96 -18.29
C ALA A 170 23.11 -8.18 -17.86
N VAL A 171 23.09 -7.57 -16.69
CA VAL A 171 24.17 -6.72 -16.16
C VAL A 171 24.73 -7.21 -14.82
N LYS A 172 24.47 -8.47 -14.46
CA LYS A 172 24.78 -9.06 -13.13
C LYS A 172 26.23 -8.89 -12.68
N ASP A 173 27.18 -8.99 -13.61
CA ASP A 173 28.62 -8.92 -13.33
C ASP A 173 29.20 -7.51 -13.55
N GLN A 174 28.38 -6.53 -13.91
CA GLN A 174 28.83 -5.17 -14.21
C GLN A 174 28.91 -4.33 -12.95
N TRP A 175 29.98 -3.54 -12.84
CA TRP A 175 30.14 -2.51 -11.84
C TRP A 175 29.69 -1.17 -12.39
N PHE A 176 28.77 -0.52 -11.72
CA PHE A 176 28.25 0.79 -12.05
C PHE A 176 28.88 1.85 -11.14
N GLU A 177 29.38 2.93 -11.71
CA GLU A 177 29.76 4.10 -10.93
C GLU A 177 28.50 4.79 -10.43
N SER A 178 28.48 5.16 -9.13
CA SER A 178 27.36 5.90 -8.57
C SER A 178 27.29 7.30 -9.17
N GLU A 179 26.13 7.70 -9.66
CA GLU A 179 25.94 9.04 -10.27
C GLU A 179 26.16 10.18 -9.27
N VAL A 180 25.94 9.94 -8.00
CA VAL A 180 26.16 10.91 -6.92
C VAL A 180 26.79 10.26 -5.69
N THR A 181 27.64 11.00 -5.01
CA THR A 181 28.29 10.61 -3.74
C THR A 181 27.37 10.80 -2.53
N ALA A 182 26.13 10.34 -2.62
CA ALA A 182 25.14 10.49 -1.55
C ALA A 182 24.40 9.16 -1.33
N ASP A 183 23.68 9.06 -0.22
CA ASP A 183 22.93 7.83 0.14
C ASP A 183 21.93 7.38 -0.92
N ASN A 184 21.40 8.30 -1.72
CA ASN A 184 20.48 8.03 -2.83
C ASN A 184 21.19 7.68 -4.15
N GLY A 185 22.53 7.60 -4.18
CA GLY A 185 23.30 7.34 -5.40
C GLY A 185 22.90 6.06 -6.12
N ILE A 186 22.72 4.95 -5.38
CA ILE A 186 22.30 3.67 -5.95
C ILE A 186 20.94 3.80 -6.62
N GLY A 187 19.95 4.39 -5.94
CA GLY A 187 18.60 4.57 -6.49
C GLY A 187 18.63 5.35 -7.80
N ARG A 188 19.35 6.48 -7.84
CA ARG A 188 19.49 7.29 -9.05
C ARG A 188 20.13 6.53 -10.20
N THR A 189 21.20 5.79 -9.94
CA THR A 189 21.85 5.02 -11.00
C THR A 189 20.95 3.90 -11.53
N ILE A 190 20.13 3.28 -10.66
CA ILE A 190 19.12 2.28 -11.09
C ILE A 190 18.06 2.94 -11.97
N GLU A 191 17.52 4.07 -11.57
CA GLU A 191 16.53 4.84 -12.34
C GLU A 191 17.08 5.21 -13.72
N SER A 192 18.31 5.74 -13.78
CA SER A 192 19.00 6.06 -15.01
C SER A 192 19.22 4.81 -15.90
N PHE A 193 19.71 3.73 -15.33
CA PHE A 193 19.89 2.46 -16.03
C PHE A 193 18.60 1.94 -16.67
N LEU A 194 17.47 2.13 -16.00
CA LEU A 194 16.15 1.69 -16.48
C LEU A 194 15.49 2.71 -17.41
N GLY A 195 16.09 3.89 -17.60
CA GLY A 195 15.54 4.98 -18.42
C GLY A 195 14.34 5.68 -17.74
N ILE A 196 14.28 5.64 -16.41
CA ILE A 196 13.23 6.29 -15.62
C ILE A 196 13.62 7.76 -15.45
N SER A 197 12.76 8.67 -15.91
CA SER A 197 12.95 10.10 -15.69
C SER A 197 12.71 10.44 -14.22
N MET A 198 13.57 11.28 -13.63
CA MET A 198 13.33 11.81 -12.29
C MET A 198 12.00 12.56 -12.26
N ASN A 199 11.07 12.05 -11.49
CA ASN A 199 9.82 12.72 -11.20
C ASN A 199 9.55 12.69 -9.69
N SER A 200 8.67 13.58 -9.22
CA SER A 200 8.18 13.60 -7.84
C SER A 200 6.84 12.87 -7.71
N ASP A 201 6.49 12.04 -8.68
CA ASP A 201 5.23 11.33 -8.71
C ASP A 201 5.13 10.32 -7.58
N LYS A 202 3.92 10.16 -7.09
CA LYS A 202 3.63 9.23 -6.00
C LYS A 202 3.38 7.80 -6.50
N THR A 203 3.48 7.59 -7.81
CA THR A 203 3.31 6.28 -8.47
C THR A 203 4.55 5.40 -8.32
N PRO A 204 4.45 4.08 -8.48
CA PRO A 204 5.60 3.18 -8.52
C PRO A 204 6.55 3.47 -9.69
N ASP A 205 7.84 3.17 -9.49
CA ASP A 205 8.93 3.65 -10.35
C ASP A 205 8.96 3.01 -11.76
N TYR A 206 8.69 1.69 -11.88
CA TYR A 206 8.81 0.97 -13.14
C TYR A 206 7.56 0.17 -13.49
N LYS A 207 6.74 0.65 -14.43
CA LYS A 207 5.52 -0.04 -14.93
C LYS A 207 4.63 -0.62 -13.82
N GLY A 208 4.54 0.06 -12.67
CA GLY A 208 3.78 -0.37 -11.51
C GLY A 208 4.58 -1.15 -10.45
N ILE A 209 5.88 -1.34 -10.64
CA ILE A 209 6.80 -1.95 -9.68
C ILE A 209 7.59 -0.86 -8.97
N GLU A 210 7.54 -0.82 -7.64
CA GLU A 210 8.37 0.07 -6.82
C GLU A 210 9.78 -0.48 -6.71
N LEU A 211 10.79 0.40 -6.80
CA LEU A 211 12.19 0.04 -6.67
C LEU A 211 12.76 0.57 -5.36
N LYS A 212 13.31 -0.30 -4.55
CA LYS A 212 14.01 0.05 -3.31
C LYS A 212 15.39 -0.58 -3.31
N SER A 213 16.42 0.24 -3.21
CA SER A 213 17.80 -0.24 -3.21
C SER A 213 18.49 -0.04 -1.87
N HIS A 214 19.42 -0.91 -1.56
CA HIS A 214 20.26 -0.76 -0.39
C HIS A 214 21.60 -1.48 -0.56
N ARG A 215 22.61 -0.97 0.14
CA ARG A 215 23.93 -1.61 0.22
C ARG A 215 23.84 -2.86 1.10
N GLU A 216 24.56 -3.91 0.75
CA GLU A 216 24.67 -5.15 1.53
C GLU A 216 25.07 -4.84 3.00
N LYS A 217 26.13 -4.06 3.18
CA LYS A 217 26.66 -3.64 4.50
C LYS A 217 26.11 -2.31 4.93
N ARG A 218 24.80 -2.21 5.16
CA ARG A 218 24.20 -0.98 5.65
C ARG A 218 24.09 -0.95 7.17
N SER A 219 24.23 0.24 7.75
CA SER A 219 24.04 0.47 9.19
C SER A 219 22.57 0.32 9.63
N SER A 220 21.64 0.71 8.79
CA SER A 220 20.21 0.62 9.09
C SER A 220 19.66 -0.80 8.94
N LYS A 221 19.01 -1.28 10.00
CA LYS A 221 18.27 -2.55 10.03
C LYS A 221 16.79 -2.41 9.62
N LYS A 222 16.41 -1.24 9.07
CA LYS A 222 15.04 -0.91 8.69
C LYS A 222 14.95 -0.63 7.18
N ASN A 223 13.86 -1.03 6.56
CA ASN A 223 13.49 -0.65 5.20
C ASN A 223 12.55 0.54 5.24
N VAL A 224 12.75 1.52 4.33
CA VAL A 224 11.80 2.61 4.15
C VAL A 224 10.62 2.10 3.34
N LEU A 225 9.42 2.20 3.91
CA LEU A 225 8.19 1.92 3.20
C LEU A 225 7.81 3.14 2.34
N PHE A 226 7.47 4.24 2.99
CA PHE A 226 7.07 5.47 2.31
C PHE A 226 7.28 6.68 3.22
N THR A 227 7.14 7.87 2.65
CA THR A 227 7.02 9.12 3.39
C THR A 227 5.59 9.63 3.30
N GLN A 228 5.08 10.15 4.43
CA GLN A 228 3.75 10.75 4.48
C GLN A 228 3.71 11.88 5.51
N THR A 229 3.44 13.08 5.04
CA THR A 229 3.22 14.26 5.90
C THR A 229 1.95 14.08 6.74
N PRO A 230 1.92 14.55 8.00
CA PRO A 230 0.70 14.56 8.80
C PRO A 230 -0.49 15.25 8.12
N ASP A 231 -1.68 14.83 8.46
CA ASP A 231 -2.91 15.50 8.07
C ASP A 231 -3.13 16.72 8.98
N TRP A 232 -2.66 17.88 8.54
CA TRP A 232 -2.64 19.10 9.36
C TRP A 232 -4.03 19.60 9.75
N ASP A 233 -5.07 19.25 9.04
CA ASP A 233 -6.46 19.59 9.36
C ASP A 233 -6.96 18.89 10.63
N VAL A 234 -6.54 17.62 10.85
CA VAL A 234 -6.86 16.83 12.07
C VAL A 234 -5.76 16.91 13.13
N SER A 235 -4.61 17.48 12.81
CA SER A 235 -3.48 17.64 13.73
C SER A 235 -3.68 18.79 14.70
N LYS A 236 -3.12 18.68 15.92
CA LYS A 236 -3.12 19.78 16.90
C LYS A 236 -2.21 20.92 16.48
N LEU A 237 -0.94 20.60 16.18
CA LEU A 237 -0.01 21.54 15.53
C LEU A 237 -0.25 21.50 14.03
N LYS A 238 0.01 22.62 13.35
CA LYS A 238 -0.39 22.80 11.95
C LYS A 238 0.78 22.72 10.96
N SER A 239 1.99 22.47 11.46
CA SER A 239 3.19 22.37 10.63
C SER A 239 4.34 21.66 11.33
N GLY A 240 5.30 21.14 10.56
CA GLY A 240 6.56 20.64 11.09
C GLY A 240 7.36 21.73 11.83
N ARG A 241 7.20 22.98 11.42
CA ARG A 241 7.78 24.14 12.13
C ARG A 241 7.32 24.21 13.57
N GLU A 242 6.04 24.10 13.82
CA GLU A 242 5.52 24.15 15.19
C GLU A 242 6.01 22.96 16.03
N ILE A 243 6.20 21.79 15.41
CA ILE A 243 6.80 20.62 16.07
C ILE A 243 8.23 20.93 16.48
N VAL A 244 9.06 21.49 15.57
CA VAL A 244 10.46 21.88 15.88
C VAL A 244 10.50 22.97 16.95
N GLU A 245 9.62 23.96 16.88
CA GLU A 245 9.58 25.04 17.88
C GLU A 245 9.27 24.50 19.29
N LYS A 246 8.38 23.52 19.42
CA LYS A 246 7.91 23.01 20.71
C LYS A 246 8.76 21.86 21.27
N TYR A 247 9.26 20.96 20.40
CA TYR A 247 9.92 19.71 20.79
C TYR A 247 11.34 19.56 20.23
N GLY A 248 11.79 20.50 19.39
CA GLY A 248 13.14 20.49 18.80
C GLY A 248 14.24 20.81 19.79
N TYR A 249 15.45 20.47 19.41
CA TYR A 249 16.68 20.72 20.11
C TYR A 249 17.73 21.40 19.20
N LEU A 250 18.71 22.01 19.76
CA LEU A 250 19.84 22.58 19.00
C LEU A 250 20.78 21.43 18.58
N ASN A 251 21.08 21.33 17.29
CA ASN A 251 22.11 20.43 16.79
C ASN A 251 23.52 21.01 17.00
N GLU A 252 24.55 20.27 16.60
CA GLU A 252 25.96 20.68 16.74
C GLU A 252 26.30 22.03 16.07
N ASN A 253 25.52 22.41 15.08
CA ASN A 253 25.66 23.68 14.34
C ASN A 253 24.79 24.82 14.95
N GLY A 254 24.19 24.61 16.10
CA GLY A 254 23.30 25.60 16.75
C GLY A 254 21.95 25.79 16.05
N VAL A 255 21.61 24.92 15.12
CA VAL A 255 20.32 24.97 14.39
C VAL A 255 19.26 24.18 15.13
N LYS A 256 18.12 24.79 15.39
CA LYS A 256 16.99 24.09 16.02
C LYS A 256 16.37 23.09 15.04
N THR A 257 16.38 21.83 15.41
CA THR A 257 15.96 20.70 14.58
C THR A 257 15.20 19.67 15.40
N TYR A 258 14.49 18.77 14.74
CA TYR A 258 13.95 17.56 15.33
C TYR A 258 14.30 16.38 14.41
N GLN A 259 15.22 15.53 14.82
CA GLN A 259 15.69 14.35 14.08
C GLN A 259 15.65 13.15 15.01
N ASN A 260 14.54 12.41 15.00
CA ASN A 260 14.37 11.29 15.91
C ASN A 260 13.40 10.25 15.35
N THR A 261 13.58 9.00 15.78
CA THR A 261 12.60 7.93 15.57
C THR A 261 11.48 8.04 16.61
N VAL A 262 10.25 7.86 16.18
CA VAL A 262 9.06 7.76 17.03
C VAL A 262 8.43 6.40 16.85
N GLN A 263 7.98 5.80 17.93
CA GLN A 263 7.33 4.47 18.00
C GLN A 263 6.21 4.50 19.06
N CYS A 264 5.38 3.46 19.15
CA CYS A 264 4.28 3.46 20.11
C CYS A 264 4.75 3.40 21.57
N ALA A 265 5.77 2.60 21.87
CA ALA A 265 6.29 2.50 23.24
C ALA A 265 7.75 2.00 23.26
N PRO A 266 8.60 2.48 24.15
CA PRO A 266 8.41 3.65 25.00
C PRO A 266 8.51 4.96 24.22
N PRO A 267 8.11 6.10 24.80
CA PRO A 267 8.39 7.42 24.23
C PRO A 267 9.89 7.62 23.98
N ASN A 268 10.22 8.42 22.97
CA ASN A 268 11.61 8.72 22.64
C ASN A 268 12.23 9.74 23.60
N SER A 269 13.50 10.12 23.40
CA SER A 269 14.22 11.07 24.25
C SER A 269 13.56 12.47 24.35
N GLN A 270 12.75 12.83 23.36
CA GLN A 270 11.97 14.08 23.34
C GLN A 270 10.54 13.89 23.86
N LEU A 271 10.27 12.74 24.50
CA LEU A 271 8.99 12.34 25.07
C LEU A 271 7.87 12.15 24.03
N LEU A 272 8.19 12.07 22.76
CA LEU A 272 7.20 11.79 21.71
C LEU A 272 7.02 10.28 21.51
N PHE A 273 5.77 9.88 21.24
CA PHE A 273 5.38 8.51 20.92
C PHE A 273 4.18 8.49 19.97
N LEU A 274 3.93 7.34 19.35
CA LEU A 274 2.79 7.10 18.49
C LEU A 274 1.67 6.40 19.29
N ASN A 275 0.43 6.73 18.96
CA ASN A 275 -0.76 6.04 19.43
C ASN A 275 -1.64 5.68 18.25
N VAL A 276 -1.99 4.41 18.10
CA VAL A 276 -2.93 3.95 17.07
C VAL A 276 -4.34 4.05 17.65
N ASN A 277 -5.08 5.07 17.23
CA ASN A 277 -6.45 5.31 17.65
C ASN A 277 -7.41 4.71 16.63
N GLN A 278 -7.84 3.47 16.88
CA GLN A 278 -8.77 2.76 16.00
C GLN A 278 -10.18 3.37 15.98
N ILE A 279 -10.58 4.08 17.03
CA ILE A 279 -11.92 4.67 17.14
C ILE A 279 -12.06 5.85 16.19
N ASP A 280 -11.06 6.74 16.19
CA ASP A 280 -11.03 7.94 15.34
C ASP A 280 -10.33 7.68 14.00
N GLU A 281 -9.83 6.46 13.78
CA GLU A 281 -9.06 6.05 12.59
C GLU A 281 -7.81 6.91 12.35
N LEU A 282 -7.09 7.24 13.42
CA LEU A 282 -5.91 8.09 13.39
C LEU A 282 -4.67 7.36 13.93
N LEU A 283 -3.53 7.61 13.31
CA LEU A 283 -2.22 7.45 13.95
C LEU A 283 -1.85 8.80 14.55
N GLU A 284 -1.80 8.89 15.85
CA GLU A 284 -1.54 10.11 16.60
C GLU A 284 -0.08 10.18 17.03
N LEU A 285 0.59 11.29 16.77
CA LEU A 285 1.85 11.67 17.41
C LEU A 285 1.50 12.42 18.69
N GLN A 286 1.91 11.87 19.82
CA GLN A 286 1.61 12.41 21.14
C GLN A 286 2.89 12.68 21.94
N ALA A 287 2.83 13.58 22.92
CA ALA A 287 3.91 13.86 23.85
C ALA A 287 3.54 13.45 25.29
N LYS A 288 4.40 12.67 25.94
CA LYS A 288 4.23 12.26 27.34
C LYS A 288 4.87 13.29 28.28
N ARG A 289 4.12 14.32 28.65
CA ARG A 289 4.49 15.32 29.66
C ARG A 289 3.70 15.08 30.95
N LYS A 290 3.39 16.12 31.72
CA LYS A 290 2.48 16.01 32.91
C LYS A 290 1.12 15.43 32.53
N LYS A 291 0.66 15.75 31.32
CA LYS A 291 -0.50 15.11 30.66
C LYS A 291 -0.07 14.69 29.26
N ILE A 292 -0.80 13.76 28.67
CA ILE A 292 -0.64 13.43 27.25
C ILE A 292 -1.11 14.62 26.42
N GLU A 293 -0.30 15.06 25.50
CA GLU A 293 -0.59 16.18 24.60
C GLU A 293 -0.57 15.67 23.17
N ASP A 294 -1.60 15.99 22.41
CA ASP A 294 -1.61 15.73 20.96
C ASP A 294 -0.67 16.68 20.24
N VAL A 295 0.01 16.16 19.24
CA VAL A 295 1.02 16.89 18.45
C VAL A 295 0.58 16.94 16.99
N ALA A 296 0.51 15.80 16.33
CA ALA A 296 0.12 15.68 14.93
C ALA A 296 -0.62 14.34 14.72
N ALA A 297 -1.30 14.19 13.59
CA ALA A 297 -1.99 12.96 13.29
C ALA A 297 -1.98 12.65 11.79
N TRP A 298 -2.10 11.38 11.46
CA TRP A 298 -2.32 10.85 10.12
C TRP A 298 -3.61 10.03 10.10
N ARG A 299 -4.42 10.17 9.07
CA ARG A 299 -5.55 9.27 8.85
C ARG A 299 -5.02 7.89 8.48
N LEU A 300 -5.36 6.86 9.24
CA LEU A 300 -4.95 5.46 8.98
C LEU A 300 -5.29 5.04 7.56
N MET A 301 -6.47 5.41 7.08
CA MET A 301 -6.90 5.15 5.71
C MET A 301 -5.89 5.65 4.67
N LYS A 302 -5.35 6.88 4.82
CA LYS A 302 -4.36 7.43 3.88
C LYS A 302 -3.02 6.68 3.95
N LEU A 303 -2.62 6.23 5.15
CA LEU A 303 -1.43 5.41 5.32
C LEU A 303 -1.59 4.04 4.66
N HIS A 304 -2.75 3.40 4.83
CA HIS A 304 -3.09 2.14 4.19
C HIS A 304 -3.08 2.25 2.67
N GLN A 305 -3.72 3.28 2.12
CA GLN A 305 -3.69 3.58 0.69
C GLN A 305 -2.25 3.80 0.19
N ARG A 306 -1.47 4.59 0.92
CA ARG A 306 -0.09 4.88 0.55
C ARG A 306 0.78 3.62 0.51
N LEU A 307 0.62 2.73 1.50
CA LEU A 307 1.29 1.43 1.54
C LEU A 307 0.90 0.58 0.33
N GLN A 308 -0.39 0.49 0.05
CA GLN A 308 -0.94 -0.33 -1.02
C GLN A 308 -0.50 0.15 -2.40
N ILE A 309 -0.56 1.46 -2.67
CA ILE A 309 -0.12 2.05 -3.94
C ILE A 309 1.38 1.83 -4.15
N LYS A 310 2.20 2.18 -3.14
CA LYS A 310 3.66 2.13 -3.27
C LYS A 310 4.22 0.71 -3.31
N HIS A 311 3.62 -0.21 -2.57
CA HIS A 311 4.17 -1.55 -2.38
C HIS A 311 3.25 -2.64 -2.92
N HIS A 312 2.36 -2.30 -3.87
CA HIS A 312 1.60 -3.32 -4.55
C HIS A 312 2.52 -4.41 -5.11
N GLU A 313 3.59 -3.99 -5.75
CA GLU A 313 4.68 -4.85 -6.19
C GLU A 313 6.00 -4.10 -6.00
N THR A 314 7.01 -4.73 -5.37
CA THR A 314 8.25 -4.06 -5.01
C THR A 314 9.45 -4.98 -5.23
N PHE A 315 10.48 -4.43 -5.85
CA PHE A 315 11.81 -5.02 -5.93
C PHE A 315 12.72 -4.35 -4.91
N TRP A 316 13.15 -5.13 -3.89
CA TRP A 316 14.13 -4.72 -2.90
C TRP A 316 15.50 -5.18 -3.37
N ILE A 317 16.28 -4.26 -3.94
CA ILE A 317 17.52 -4.53 -4.65
C ILE A 317 18.68 -4.37 -3.69
N GLU A 318 19.36 -5.47 -3.38
CA GLU A 318 20.60 -5.46 -2.61
C GLU A 318 21.79 -5.34 -3.56
N VAL A 319 22.70 -4.41 -3.26
CA VAL A 319 23.91 -4.22 -4.04
C VAL A 319 25.15 -4.44 -3.17
N GLU A 320 26.18 -5.06 -3.76
CA GLU A 320 27.54 -5.00 -3.26
C GLU A 320 28.15 -3.67 -3.69
N ASN A 321 28.93 -3.03 -2.81
CA ASN A 321 29.59 -1.78 -3.14
C ASN A 321 31.08 -1.78 -2.79
N LYS A 322 31.86 -1.00 -3.56
CA LYS A 322 33.29 -0.72 -3.30
C LYS A 322 33.59 0.73 -3.58
N GLN A 323 34.66 1.20 -2.95
CA GLN A 323 35.24 2.52 -3.23
C GLN A 323 36.49 2.35 -4.09
N ASN A 324 36.64 3.18 -5.10
CA ASN A 324 37.83 3.26 -5.94
C ASN A 324 38.06 4.71 -6.38
N ASP A 325 39.25 5.26 -6.15
CA ASP A 325 39.62 6.64 -6.53
C ASP A 325 38.61 7.71 -6.08
N GLY A 326 38.09 7.57 -4.85
CA GLY A 326 37.11 8.50 -4.26
C GLY A 326 35.67 8.38 -4.82
N LYS A 327 35.45 7.42 -5.71
CA LYS A 327 34.15 7.15 -6.30
C LYS A 327 33.58 5.85 -5.78
N GLU A 328 32.26 5.80 -5.59
CA GLU A 328 31.55 4.58 -5.22
C GLU A 328 31.14 3.81 -6.49
N TYR A 329 31.39 2.50 -6.47
CA TYR A 329 30.92 1.57 -7.49
C TYR A 329 30.07 0.51 -6.81
N PHE A 330 29.05 0.03 -7.51
CA PHE A 330 28.21 -1.06 -7.01
C PHE A 330 27.84 -2.04 -8.14
N ARG A 331 27.51 -3.27 -7.76
CA ARG A 331 26.89 -4.27 -8.63
C ARG A 331 25.68 -4.91 -7.96
N TYR A 332 24.75 -5.36 -8.75
CA TYR A 332 23.55 -6.04 -8.24
C TYR A 332 23.92 -7.40 -7.69
N LYS A 333 23.35 -7.77 -6.56
CA LYS A 333 23.61 -9.04 -5.88
C LYS A 333 22.35 -9.89 -5.76
N GLN A 334 21.29 -9.30 -5.23
CA GLN A 334 20.07 -10.00 -4.91
C GLN A 334 18.87 -9.06 -5.05
N ILE A 335 17.74 -9.60 -5.49
CA ILE A 335 16.46 -8.92 -5.52
C ILE A 335 15.47 -9.74 -4.71
N GLU A 336 14.91 -9.16 -3.65
CA GLU A 336 13.73 -9.67 -2.97
C GLU A 336 12.48 -9.03 -3.61
N HIS A 337 11.65 -9.86 -4.21
CA HIS A 337 10.43 -9.45 -4.89
C HIS A 337 9.24 -9.71 -3.99
N THR A 338 8.55 -8.66 -3.57
CA THR A 338 7.36 -8.72 -2.71
C THR A 338 6.14 -8.19 -3.45
N LYS A 339 4.97 -8.75 -3.12
CA LYS A 339 3.68 -8.33 -3.68
C LYS A 339 2.67 -8.11 -2.57
N ASN A 340 1.67 -7.26 -2.86
CA ASN A 340 0.45 -7.04 -2.10
C ASN A 340 0.64 -7.04 -0.57
N PRO A 341 0.99 -5.90 0.04
CA PRO A 341 1.18 -5.82 1.48
C PRO A 341 -0.11 -6.20 2.21
N ASN A 342 0.02 -6.93 3.31
CA ASN A 342 -1.10 -7.18 4.21
C ASN A 342 -1.41 -5.90 5.02
N VAL A 343 -2.27 -5.06 4.46
CA VAL A 343 -2.62 -3.75 5.04
C VAL A 343 -3.21 -3.90 6.44
N GLY A 344 -3.95 -4.98 6.73
CA GLY A 344 -4.49 -5.25 8.06
C GLY A 344 -3.42 -5.49 9.13
N GLN A 345 -2.19 -5.83 8.74
CA GLN A 345 -1.08 -5.97 9.67
C GLN A 345 -0.36 -4.64 9.96
N PHE A 346 -0.55 -3.61 9.15
CA PHE A 346 0.19 -2.36 9.27
C PHE A 346 0.02 -1.70 10.64
N ASP A 347 -1.21 -1.57 11.12
CA ASP A 347 -1.52 -0.95 12.40
C ASP A 347 -0.97 -1.77 13.58
N ILE A 348 -1.09 -3.10 13.51
CA ILE A 348 -0.53 -4.03 14.51
C ILE A 348 0.99 -3.90 14.57
N LEU A 349 1.64 -3.78 13.41
CA LEU A 349 3.10 -3.62 13.34
C LEU A 349 3.58 -2.27 13.88
N LEU A 350 2.76 -1.20 13.77
CA LEU A 350 3.00 0.07 14.46
C LEU A 350 2.94 -0.10 15.98
N GLU A 351 1.86 -0.70 16.50
CA GLU A 351 1.69 -0.95 17.94
C GLU A 351 2.82 -1.82 18.53
N GLN A 352 3.31 -2.79 17.76
CA GLN A 352 4.44 -3.65 18.13
C GLN A 352 5.81 -2.99 17.94
N ASN A 353 5.89 -1.73 17.53
CA ASN A 353 7.14 -1.03 17.22
C ASN A 353 7.99 -1.72 16.13
N ILE A 354 7.37 -2.53 15.29
CA ILE A 354 8.02 -3.14 14.11
C ILE A 354 8.05 -2.13 12.97
N ILE A 355 6.97 -1.35 12.82
CA ILE A 355 6.96 -0.14 12.01
C ILE A 355 7.16 1.06 12.93
N THR A 356 7.99 1.99 12.50
CA THR A 356 8.34 3.22 13.23
C THR A 356 8.34 4.39 12.26
N VAL A 357 8.24 5.62 12.78
CA VAL A 357 8.30 6.84 11.97
C VAL A 357 9.56 7.63 12.33
N ASP A 358 10.42 7.87 11.35
CA ASP A 358 11.54 8.76 11.51
C ASP A 358 11.13 10.18 11.06
N LEU A 359 11.19 11.12 11.97
CA LEU A 359 10.95 12.53 11.72
C LEU A 359 12.28 13.22 11.49
N LEU A 360 12.45 13.82 10.32
CA LEU A 360 13.58 14.68 9.97
C LEU A 360 13.03 16.07 9.65
N LEU A 361 13.02 16.92 10.68
CA LEU A 361 12.47 18.26 10.62
C LEU A 361 13.62 19.24 10.92
N CYS A 362 14.07 19.93 9.89
CA CYS A 362 15.22 20.82 9.97
C CYS A 362 14.87 22.24 9.60
N ARG A 363 15.45 23.21 10.34
CA ARG A 363 15.35 24.63 9.99
C ARG A 363 16.69 25.33 10.22
N PRO A 364 17.14 26.11 9.26
CA PRO A 364 16.67 26.41 7.93
C PRO A 364 17.46 25.59 6.88
N SER A 365 17.21 24.32 6.70
CA SER A 365 17.83 23.59 5.60
C SER A 365 16.93 23.68 4.36
N GLY A 366 17.50 23.77 3.18
CA GLY A 366 16.77 23.74 1.92
C GLY A 366 16.09 22.40 1.61
N HIS A 367 16.05 21.48 2.57
CA HIS A 367 15.37 20.20 2.51
C HIS A 367 14.03 20.28 3.24
N GLY A 368 12.96 19.80 2.60
CA GLY A 368 11.63 19.74 3.20
C GLY A 368 11.55 18.79 4.40
N ASP A 369 10.57 19.00 5.25
CA ASP A 369 10.26 18.11 6.38
C ASP A 369 9.96 16.69 5.87
N THR A 370 10.53 15.67 6.50
CA THR A 370 10.35 14.28 6.11
C THR A 370 9.80 13.46 7.28
N TYR A 371 8.79 12.66 6.98
CA TYR A 371 8.14 11.74 7.90
C TYR A 371 8.19 10.34 7.28
N SER A 372 9.23 9.58 7.61
CA SER A 372 9.54 8.30 6.96
C SER A 372 9.02 7.13 7.77
N PHE A 373 8.05 6.41 7.23
CA PHE A 373 7.58 5.14 7.76
C PHE A 373 8.56 4.04 7.39
N LYS A 374 9.09 3.35 8.41
CA LYS A 374 10.15 2.34 8.25
C LYS A 374 9.78 1.05 8.94
N ILE A 375 10.03 -0.08 8.29
CA ILE A 375 9.81 -1.42 8.83
C ILE A 375 11.13 -2.09 9.20
N LYS A 376 11.21 -2.73 10.36
CA LYS A 376 12.33 -3.58 10.75
C LYS A 376 12.37 -4.84 9.88
N LYS A 377 13.55 -5.36 9.53
CA LYS A 377 13.70 -6.56 8.68
C LYS A 377 12.83 -7.74 9.13
N LYS A 378 12.72 -7.99 10.44
CA LYS A 378 11.86 -9.06 10.98
C LYS A 378 10.36 -8.88 10.70
N GLY A 379 9.92 -7.69 10.36
CA GLY A 379 8.53 -7.39 10.02
C GLY A 379 8.19 -7.59 8.54
N MET A 380 9.20 -7.71 7.69
CA MET A 380 8.97 -7.87 6.25
C MET A 380 8.07 -9.06 5.93
N PRO A 381 8.30 -10.30 6.46
CA PRO A 381 7.42 -11.43 6.19
C PRO A 381 6.00 -11.29 6.76
N LEU A 382 5.82 -10.43 7.78
CA LEU A 382 4.49 -10.17 8.35
C LEU A 382 3.67 -9.20 7.50
N LEU A 383 4.36 -8.18 6.94
CA LEU A 383 3.73 -7.20 6.07
C LEU A 383 3.62 -7.72 4.63
N PHE A 384 4.62 -8.46 4.16
CA PHE A 384 4.70 -9.07 2.84
C PHE A 384 4.83 -10.59 3.01
N PRO A 385 3.73 -11.32 3.20
CA PRO A 385 3.75 -12.76 3.56
C PRO A 385 4.37 -13.63 2.47
N GLU A 386 4.47 -13.12 1.25
CA GLU A 386 5.07 -13.82 0.13
C GLU A 386 6.15 -12.97 -0.52
N SER A 387 7.37 -13.47 -0.45
CA SER A 387 8.50 -12.89 -1.16
C SER A 387 9.23 -13.97 -1.94
N THR A 388 9.73 -13.59 -3.11
CA THR A 388 10.62 -14.44 -3.91
C THR A 388 11.98 -13.77 -3.98
N VAL A 389 13.03 -14.53 -3.70
CA VAL A 389 14.40 -14.02 -3.72
C VAL A 389 15.11 -14.53 -4.96
N TYR A 390 15.63 -13.60 -5.76
CA TYR A 390 16.41 -13.87 -6.96
C TYR A 390 17.87 -13.49 -6.73
N GLN A 391 18.78 -14.41 -6.97
CA GLN A 391 20.22 -14.10 -7.07
C GLN A 391 20.50 -13.54 -8.46
N ILE A 392 21.25 -12.45 -8.53
CA ILE A 392 21.55 -11.73 -9.77
C ILE A 392 23.01 -11.98 -10.18
#